data_27adf5dbefe678700f6efae6e8c09f4d
#
_entry.id   27adf5dbefe678700f6efae6e8c09f4d
#
_cell.length_a   1.000
_cell.length_b   1.000
_cell.length_c   1.000
_cell.angle_alpha   90.00
_cell.angle_beta   90.00
_cell.angle_gamma   90.00
#
_symmetry.space_group_name_H-M   'P 1'
#
loop_
_entity.id
_entity.type
_entity.pdbx_description
1 polymer ?
#
loop_
_entity_poly.entity_id
_entity_poly.type
_entity_poly.pdbx_seq_one_letter_code
_entity_poly.pdbx_strand_id
1 'polypeptide(L)'
;MLCMMHGAGNPHHALAQQGINDLWMGGFEDQSPPPWGGVDLDFMTGDLVIYTVNREIDFHRTSANISDAEGNLLFSTNGAYIANATGDSMLNGGGLNPSWYTSDHPEGLYISQGCLILPKPETPGFYYLFHGTIDDLSSSLSHHLYLTTIDMSLDSGLGGAVSKNEVLIADTLNEGRITAVRHANGRDWWVFCFKANTNIHHRLLVTPSGVSVNGNQAIGVVRTPDHGQACFSPDGSRYAYYSGFGTADLDIFDFDRCTGLFSDPVNITIDDSNSLGGLAFSPNGRFLYVSSVLDVYQYDTEASDIAGSMVHIAHWDSTYSPSPPFATVFDIAQLAPDGKIYIGTGNGTQRMHVINNPDAPGLACNMVQHGIELPRYYSNSLPNHPNYFLGPLAGSPCDTLALGVAPLSPGEGPGVRPYPNPSLGAFTLSYMAQPTVGELEVRDVDGRVVLRVRLPQWSTVHQVE
;
A
#
# COMPACT_ATOMS: atom_id res chain seq x y z
N MET A 1 -4.82 -20.00 31.01
CA MET A 1 -4.77 -19.75 29.57
C MET A 1 -3.31 -19.63 29.19
N LEU A 2 -2.77 -20.54 28.39
CA LEU A 2 -1.37 -20.56 27.98
C LEU A 2 -1.28 -19.99 26.55
N CYS A 3 -0.47 -18.96 26.36
CA CYS A 3 -0.26 -18.31 25.07
C CYS A 3 1.13 -18.66 24.58
N MET A 4 1.28 -19.25 23.39
CA MET A 4 2.57 -19.58 22.79
C MET A 4 2.67 -18.92 21.40
N MET A 5 3.80 -18.27 21.15
CA MET A 5 4.16 -17.80 19.82
C MET A 5 5.10 -18.78 19.13
N HIS A 6 4.82 -19.13 17.90
CA HIS A 6 5.70 -19.96 17.06
C HIS A 6 6.14 -19.15 15.84
N GLY A 7 7.43 -19.18 15.55
CA GLY A 7 7.99 -18.65 14.31
C GLY A 7 7.71 -19.58 13.13
N ALA A 8 7.66 -19.02 11.94
CA ALA A 8 7.20 -19.60 10.68
C ALA A 8 7.67 -21.04 10.41
N GLY A 9 6.70 -21.93 10.38
CA GLY A 9 6.82 -23.30 9.87
C GLY A 9 5.48 -23.65 9.22
N ASN A 10 5.50 -23.91 7.94
CA ASN A 10 4.44 -24.29 6.99
C ASN A 10 2.99 -24.31 7.51
N PRO A 11 2.12 -23.40 7.13
CA PRO A 11 0.79 -23.30 7.65
C PRO A 11 -0.26 -23.75 6.63
N HIS A 12 -0.87 -24.87 6.84
CA HIS A 12 -2.18 -25.16 6.24
C HIS A 12 -3.24 -25.10 7.34
N HIS A 13 -3.66 -23.91 7.77
CA HIS A 13 -4.80 -23.77 8.70
C HIS A 13 -5.49 -22.42 8.51
N ALA A 14 -6.82 -22.45 8.47
CA ALA A 14 -7.68 -21.27 8.41
C ALA A 14 -7.38 -20.34 9.60
N LEU A 15 -7.11 -19.08 9.31
CA LEU A 15 -6.68 -18.06 10.26
C LEU A 15 -7.76 -16.98 10.29
N ALA A 16 -8.13 -16.50 11.47
CA ALA A 16 -8.87 -15.25 11.58
C ALA A 16 -7.91 -14.13 11.13
N GLN A 17 -8.20 -13.47 10.04
CA GLN A 17 -7.31 -12.51 9.37
C GLN A 17 -7.85 -11.09 9.49
N GLN A 18 -6.93 -10.14 9.55
CA GLN A 18 -7.22 -8.76 9.23
C GLN A 18 -7.06 -8.59 7.71
N GLY A 19 -8.12 -8.91 6.96
CA GLY A 19 -8.11 -8.98 5.51
C GLY A 19 -8.18 -7.64 4.78
N ILE A 20 -7.91 -6.52 5.45
CA ILE A 20 -8.16 -5.16 4.96
C ILE A 20 -7.48 -4.83 3.62
N ASN A 21 -6.34 -5.46 3.32
CA ASN A 21 -5.55 -5.29 2.09
C ASN A 21 -5.19 -6.59 1.38
N ASP A 22 -5.84 -7.69 1.75
CA ASP A 22 -5.55 -9.01 1.18
C ASP A 22 -6.12 -9.18 -0.23
N LEU A 23 -7.09 -8.35 -0.63
CA LEU A 23 -7.65 -8.35 -1.99
C LEU A 23 -7.01 -7.26 -2.83
N TRP A 24 -6.43 -7.63 -3.97
CA TRP A 24 -5.92 -6.71 -4.98
C TRP A 24 -6.75 -6.81 -6.25
N MET A 25 -7.34 -5.70 -6.64
CA MET A 25 -8.26 -5.63 -7.78
C MET A 25 -7.57 -5.04 -8.99
N GLY A 26 -7.76 -5.67 -10.17
CA GLY A 26 -7.19 -5.21 -11.43
C GLY A 26 -7.98 -5.73 -12.63
N GLY A 27 -7.40 -5.58 -13.82
CA GLY A 27 -8.08 -5.89 -15.08
C GLY A 27 -8.91 -4.71 -15.60
N PHE A 28 -9.27 -4.79 -16.88
CA PHE A 28 -9.96 -3.68 -17.57
C PHE A 28 -10.73 -4.21 -18.79
N GLU A 29 -11.64 -3.37 -19.31
CA GLU A 29 -12.55 -3.70 -20.41
C GLU A 29 -13.40 -4.96 -20.13
N ASP A 30 -14.01 -5.04 -18.94
CA ASP A 30 -14.78 -6.20 -18.49
C ASP A 30 -15.95 -6.55 -19.41
N GLN A 31 -16.45 -5.60 -20.19
CA GLN A 31 -17.50 -5.81 -21.19
C GLN A 31 -16.98 -6.45 -22.50
N SER A 32 -15.68 -6.60 -22.65
CA SER A 32 -15.04 -7.21 -23.82
C SER A 32 -14.80 -8.71 -23.61
N PRO A 33 -14.75 -9.52 -24.72
CA PRO A 33 -14.47 -10.94 -24.57
C PRO A 33 -13.03 -11.19 -24.11
N PRO A 34 -12.74 -12.36 -23.50
CA PRO A 34 -11.37 -12.74 -23.12
C PRO A 34 -10.35 -12.49 -24.26
N PRO A 35 -9.15 -11.98 -23.92
CA PRO A 35 -8.51 -11.94 -22.61
C PRO A 35 -8.77 -10.66 -21.78
N TRP A 36 -9.72 -9.84 -22.16
CA TRP A 36 -10.17 -8.66 -21.40
C TRP A 36 -10.99 -9.09 -20.18
N GLY A 37 -11.12 -8.22 -19.17
CA GLY A 37 -11.98 -8.40 -18.01
C GLY A 37 -11.27 -8.29 -16.67
N GLY A 38 -12.06 -8.32 -15.60
CA GLY A 38 -11.57 -8.18 -14.24
C GLY A 38 -10.77 -9.40 -13.75
N VAL A 39 -9.74 -9.12 -12.98
CA VAL A 39 -8.89 -10.11 -12.30
C VAL A 39 -8.66 -9.65 -10.86
N ASP A 40 -8.86 -10.57 -9.93
CA ASP A 40 -8.52 -10.35 -8.54
C ASP A 40 -7.39 -11.27 -8.09
N LEU A 41 -6.48 -10.72 -7.31
CA LEU A 41 -5.41 -11.40 -6.60
C LEU A 41 -5.78 -11.40 -5.11
N ASP A 42 -6.00 -12.57 -4.55
CA ASP A 42 -6.48 -12.75 -3.19
C ASP A 42 -5.43 -13.46 -2.33
N PHE A 43 -5.04 -12.82 -1.25
CA PHE A 43 -4.04 -13.30 -0.30
C PHE A 43 -4.64 -13.79 1.04
N MET A 44 -5.98 -13.84 1.16
CA MET A 44 -6.69 -14.22 2.37
C MET A 44 -6.21 -15.55 3.00
N THR A 45 -5.84 -16.51 2.17
CA THR A 45 -5.38 -17.84 2.65
C THR A 45 -3.90 -17.85 3.03
N GLY A 46 -3.18 -16.74 2.82
CA GLY A 46 -1.73 -16.64 2.98
C GLY A 46 -0.95 -17.02 1.72
N ASP A 47 -1.57 -17.70 0.77
CA ASP A 47 -1.07 -17.97 -0.56
C ASP A 47 -1.86 -17.16 -1.59
N LEU A 48 -1.22 -16.75 -2.68
CA LEU A 48 -1.89 -16.05 -3.77
C LEU A 48 -2.91 -16.95 -4.48
N VAL A 49 -4.16 -16.53 -4.50
CA VAL A 49 -5.23 -17.11 -5.32
C VAL A 49 -5.65 -16.08 -6.37
N ILE A 50 -5.77 -16.49 -7.64
CA ILE A 50 -6.10 -15.60 -8.76
C ILE A 50 -7.41 -16.10 -9.38
N TYR A 51 -8.37 -15.19 -9.56
CA TYR A 51 -9.63 -15.51 -10.21
C TYR A 51 -10.15 -14.36 -11.08
N THR A 52 -11.02 -14.70 -12.02
CA THR A 52 -11.72 -13.72 -12.87
C THR A 52 -12.99 -13.27 -12.22
N VAL A 53 -13.30 -12.01 -12.37
CA VAL A 53 -14.54 -11.41 -11.89
C VAL A 53 -15.22 -10.62 -13.02
N ASN A 54 -16.54 -10.48 -12.94
CA ASN A 54 -17.30 -9.56 -13.78
C ASN A 54 -17.70 -8.37 -12.91
N ARG A 55 -17.31 -7.18 -13.34
CA ARG A 55 -17.62 -5.92 -12.68
C ARG A 55 -17.58 -4.77 -13.69
N GLU A 56 -18.28 -3.68 -13.41
CA GLU A 56 -18.27 -2.51 -14.30
C GLU A 56 -17.02 -1.65 -14.15
N ILE A 57 -16.37 -1.68 -12.97
CA ILE A 57 -15.20 -0.85 -12.71
C ILE A 57 -13.94 -1.43 -13.35
N ASP A 58 -13.30 -0.65 -14.21
CA ASP A 58 -12.02 -0.93 -14.83
C ASP A 58 -10.88 -0.28 -14.06
N PHE A 59 -9.69 -0.90 -14.09
CA PHE A 59 -8.48 -0.39 -13.48
C PHE A 59 -7.36 -0.29 -14.51
N HIS A 60 -7.05 0.93 -14.93
CA HIS A 60 -5.95 1.15 -15.89
C HIS A 60 -4.60 1.32 -15.18
N ARG A 61 -4.47 2.31 -14.30
CA ARG A 61 -3.29 2.53 -13.48
C ARG A 61 -3.64 2.90 -12.05
N THR A 62 -4.60 3.80 -11.86
CA THR A 62 -5.14 4.08 -10.54
C THR A 62 -5.98 2.90 -10.06
N SER A 63 -5.59 2.31 -8.95
CA SER A 63 -6.34 1.29 -8.24
C SER A 63 -6.24 1.53 -6.75
N ALA A 64 -7.38 1.56 -6.08
CA ALA A 64 -7.45 1.51 -4.63
C ALA A 64 -8.71 0.77 -4.21
N ASN A 65 -8.58 -0.15 -3.30
CA ASN A 65 -9.70 -0.86 -2.69
C ASN A 65 -9.43 -1.08 -1.20
N ILE A 66 -10.47 -1.40 -0.47
CA ILE A 66 -10.36 -1.74 0.94
C ILE A 66 -11.39 -2.81 1.28
N SER A 67 -10.99 -3.74 2.14
CA SER A 67 -11.83 -4.82 2.64
C SER A 67 -12.09 -4.66 4.15
N ASP A 68 -13.03 -5.43 4.68
CA ASP A 68 -13.22 -5.55 6.12
C ASP A 68 -12.15 -6.49 6.75
N ALA A 69 -12.23 -6.72 8.05
CA ALA A 69 -11.29 -7.60 8.76
C ALA A 69 -11.37 -9.06 8.30
N GLU A 70 -12.50 -9.47 7.76
CA GLU A 70 -12.76 -10.81 7.22
C GLU A 70 -12.34 -10.93 5.75
N GLY A 71 -11.82 -9.84 5.13
CA GLY A 71 -11.39 -9.78 3.73
C GLY A 71 -12.50 -9.55 2.71
N ASN A 72 -13.75 -9.30 3.15
CA ASN A 72 -14.80 -8.96 2.22
C ASN A 72 -14.60 -7.54 1.67
N LEU A 73 -14.68 -7.37 0.37
CA LEU A 73 -14.58 -6.07 -0.27
C LEU A 73 -15.64 -5.10 0.30
N LEU A 74 -15.21 -3.94 0.74
CA LEU A 74 -16.10 -2.84 1.11
C LEU A 74 -16.38 -1.94 -0.08
N PHE A 75 -15.34 -1.41 -0.70
CA PHE A 75 -15.44 -0.58 -1.90
C PHE A 75 -14.09 -0.45 -2.61
N SER A 76 -14.14 0.04 -3.84
CA SER A 76 -12.98 0.30 -4.67
C SER A 76 -13.14 1.58 -5.48
N THR A 77 -12.03 2.08 -6.04
CA THR A 77 -12.04 3.24 -6.95
C THR A 77 -10.91 3.16 -7.96
N ASN A 78 -11.18 3.62 -9.16
CA ASN A 78 -10.23 3.83 -10.24
C ASN A 78 -9.88 5.33 -10.44
N GLY A 79 -10.31 6.18 -9.50
CA GLY A 79 -10.09 7.62 -9.52
C GLY A 79 -11.17 8.42 -10.27
N ALA A 80 -12.01 7.78 -11.08
CA ALA A 80 -13.14 8.43 -11.76
C ALA A 80 -14.42 8.35 -10.93
N TYR A 81 -14.65 7.21 -10.26
CA TYR A 81 -15.77 7.00 -9.37
C TYR A 81 -15.46 5.96 -8.29
N ILE A 82 -16.36 5.79 -7.33
CA ILE A 82 -16.29 4.78 -6.28
C ILE A 82 -17.32 3.69 -6.61
N ALA A 83 -16.86 2.44 -6.65
CA ALA A 83 -17.73 1.26 -6.74
C ALA A 83 -17.89 0.62 -5.35
N ASN A 84 -19.11 0.17 -5.03
CA ASN A 84 -19.42 -0.57 -3.81
C ASN A 84 -18.99 -2.05 -3.90
N ALA A 85 -19.28 -2.84 -2.88
CA ALA A 85 -18.90 -4.25 -2.82
C ALA A 85 -19.54 -5.13 -3.91
N THR A 86 -20.63 -4.71 -4.54
CA THR A 86 -21.28 -5.44 -5.65
C THR A 86 -20.68 -5.11 -7.02
N GLY A 87 -19.79 -4.10 -7.08
CA GLY A 87 -19.20 -3.57 -8.31
C GLY A 87 -19.99 -2.43 -8.94
N ASP A 88 -21.18 -2.11 -8.40
CA ASP A 88 -22.01 -0.99 -8.88
C ASP A 88 -21.47 0.34 -8.36
N SER A 89 -21.87 1.45 -9.00
CA SER A 89 -21.53 2.78 -8.49
C SER A 89 -22.09 2.99 -7.08
N MET A 90 -21.23 3.34 -6.12
CA MET A 90 -21.62 3.64 -4.75
C MET A 90 -22.58 4.86 -4.70
N LEU A 91 -23.45 4.91 -3.70
CA LEU A 91 -24.32 6.07 -3.46
C LEU A 91 -23.49 7.37 -3.42
N ASN A 92 -23.77 8.32 -4.31
CA ASN A 92 -23.00 9.56 -4.51
C ASN A 92 -21.51 9.34 -4.86
N GLY A 93 -21.13 8.16 -5.37
CA GLY A 93 -19.73 7.79 -5.65
C GLY A 93 -19.19 8.31 -6.99
N GLY A 94 -20.03 8.72 -7.92
CA GLY A 94 -19.62 9.23 -9.23
C GLY A 94 -19.05 10.65 -9.19
N GLY A 95 -18.26 11.02 -10.22
CA GLY A 95 -17.73 12.37 -10.40
C GLY A 95 -16.63 12.75 -9.39
N LEU A 96 -15.71 11.85 -9.12
CA LEU A 96 -14.46 12.16 -8.46
C LEU A 96 -13.57 13.02 -9.39
N ASN A 97 -12.63 13.79 -8.77
CA ASN A 97 -11.60 14.51 -9.52
C ASN A 97 -12.17 15.31 -10.72
N PRO A 98 -13.06 16.29 -10.50
CA PRO A 98 -13.72 16.98 -11.59
C PRO A 98 -12.69 17.74 -12.46
N SER A 99 -12.38 17.19 -13.62
CA SER A 99 -11.42 17.72 -14.59
C SER A 99 -11.77 17.28 -16.01
N TRP A 100 -11.13 17.89 -17.00
CA TRP A 100 -11.22 17.42 -18.39
C TRP A 100 -10.67 15.99 -18.52
N TYR A 101 -9.56 15.66 -17.81
CA TYR A 101 -8.93 14.35 -17.87
C TYR A 101 -9.85 13.23 -17.37
N THR A 102 -10.54 13.44 -16.24
CA THR A 102 -11.53 12.48 -15.72
C THR A 102 -12.75 12.36 -16.63
N SER A 103 -13.12 13.43 -17.35
CA SER A 103 -14.19 13.38 -18.33
C SER A 103 -13.81 12.59 -19.59
N ASP A 104 -12.54 12.64 -19.98
CA ASP A 104 -12.00 11.91 -21.13
C ASP A 104 -11.67 10.44 -20.80
N HIS A 105 -11.48 10.12 -19.50
CA HIS A 105 -11.13 8.79 -19.01
C HIS A 105 -12.12 8.30 -17.93
N PRO A 106 -13.42 8.14 -18.26
CA PRO A 106 -14.42 7.66 -17.31
C PRO A 106 -14.19 6.21 -16.90
N GLU A 107 -13.44 5.44 -17.70
CA GLU A 107 -13.05 4.06 -17.45
C GLU A 107 -11.95 3.91 -16.38
N GLY A 108 -11.32 5.00 -15.96
CA GLY A 108 -10.28 5.00 -14.92
C GLY A 108 -9.06 5.82 -15.28
N LEU A 109 -8.37 6.31 -14.26
CA LEU A 109 -7.24 7.22 -14.45
C LEU A 109 -5.92 6.44 -14.68
N TYR A 110 -5.08 6.95 -15.58
CA TYR A 110 -3.73 6.43 -15.88
C TYR A 110 -2.65 7.05 -14.98
N ILE A 111 -2.92 7.12 -13.67
CA ILE A 111 -2.07 7.76 -12.67
C ILE A 111 -1.66 6.73 -11.63
N SER A 112 -0.36 6.53 -11.40
CA SER A 112 0.13 5.69 -10.32
C SER A 112 -0.16 6.35 -8.96
N GLN A 113 -0.73 5.58 -8.02
CA GLN A 113 -1.04 6.06 -6.67
C GLN A 113 -1.88 7.35 -6.65
N GLY A 114 -2.82 7.48 -7.60
CA GLY A 114 -3.74 8.62 -7.71
C GLY A 114 -4.84 8.63 -6.64
N CYS A 115 -5.04 7.50 -5.95
CA CYS A 115 -6.03 7.32 -4.88
C CYS A 115 -5.41 6.58 -3.70
N LEU A 116 -5.85 6.93 -2.47
CA LEU A 116 -5.44 6.31 -1.22
C LEU A 116 -6.62 6.24 -0.26
N ILE A 117 -6.93 5.06 0.28
CA ILE A 117 -8.03 4.85 1.21
C ILE A 117 -7.47 4.64 2.62
N LEU A 118 -7.99 5.39 3.59
CA LEU A 118 -7.64 5.23 5.00
C LEU A 118 -8.90 5.07 5.85
N PRO A 119 -8.93 4.11 6.80
CA PRO A 119 -9.95 4.10 7.84
C PRO A 119 -9.87 5.40 8.67
N LYS A 120 -11.02 6.02 8.92
CA LYS A 120 -11.08 7.17 9.82
C LYS A 120 -10.78 6.73 11.25
N PRO A 121 -9.76 7.31 11.92
CA PRO A 121 -9.42 6.92 13.28
C PRO A 121 -10.61 7.00 14.24
N GLU A 122 -10.76 6.01 15.12
CA GLU A 122 -11.82 5.91 16.14
C GLU A 122 -13.27 6.06 15.62
N THR A 123 -13.50 5.88 14.31
CA THR A 123 -14.84 5.99 13.73
C THR A 123 -15.08 4.78 12.80
N PRO A 124 -15.40 3.60 13.36
CA PRO A 124 -15.65 2.40 12.56
C PRO A 124 -16.70 2.61 11.47
N GLY A 125 -16.47 2.06 10.29
CA GLY A 125 -17.36 2.20 9.14
C GLY A 125 -17.21 3.51 8.36
N PHE A 126 -16.33 4.43 8.82
CA PHE A 126 -16.00 5.63 8.05
C PHE A 126 -14.61 5.53 7.44
N TYR A 127 -14.50 6.00 6.20
CA TYR A 127 -13.25 6.00 5.44
C TYR A 127 -12.99 7.35 4.79
N TYR A 128 -11.72 7.68 4.66
CA TYR A 128 -11.21 8.81 3.90
C TYR A 128 -10.58 8.30 2.60
N LEU A 129 -11.03 8.83 1.48
CA LEU A 129 -10.41 8.65 0.18
C LEU A 129 -9.69 9.95 -0.19
N PHE A 130 -8.35 9.90 -0.21
CA PHE A 130 -7.50 10.95 -0.77
C PHE A 130 -7.34 10.68 -2.25
N HIS A 131 -7.50 11.70 -3.08
CA HIS A 131 -7.42 11.49 -4.53
C HIS A 131 -7.00 12.77 -5.27
N GLY A 132 -6.42 12.58 -6.45
CA GLY A 132 -6.00 13.63 -7.36
C GLY A 132 -6.09 13.17 -8.80
N THR A 133 -5.95 14.09 -9.73
CA THR A 133 -6.00 13.83 -11.18
C THR A 133 -4.96 14.68 -11.90
N ILE A 134 -4.82 14.47 -13.21
CA ILE A 134 -4.06 15.36 -14.08
C ILE A 134 -4.97 16.52 -14.48
N ASP A 135 -4.55 17.73 -14.15
CA ASP A 135 -5.22 18.97 -14.56
C ASP A 135 -4.57 19.59 -15.81
N ASP A 136 -3.28 19.28 -16.03
CA ASP A 136 -2.52 19.70 -17.19
C ASP A 136 -1.78 18.51 -17.83
N LEU A 137 -2.31 18.00 -18.93
CA LEU A 137 -1.75 16.84 -19.63
C LEU A 137 -0.34 17.08 -20.18
N SER A 138 -0.03 18.31 -20.58
CA SER A 138 1.27 18.62 -21.20
C SER A 138 2.43 18.53 -20.20
N SER A 139 2.15 18.57 -18.91
CA SER A 139 3.14 18.67 -17.85
C SER A 139 2.95 17.65 -16.72
N SER A 140 1.98 16.74 -16.82
CA SER A 140 1.66 15.73 -15.77
C SER A 140 1.45 16.36 -14.38
N LEU A 141 0.75 17.51 -14.34
CA LEU A 141 0.50 18.27 -13.12
C LEU A 141 -0.90 18.03 -12.59
N SER A 142 -0.99 17.85 -11.28
CA SER A 142 -2.23 17.94 -10.51
C SER A 142 -2.31 19.30 -9.83
N HIS A 143 -3.47 19.93 -9.81
CA HIS A 143 -3.67 21.20 -9.12
C HIS A 143 -4.37 21.06 -7.77
N HIS A 144 -4.88 19.88 -7.48
CA HIS A 144 -5.62 19.65 -6.24
C HIS A 144 -5.32 18.28 -5.63
N LEU A 145 -5.21 18.25 -4.31
CA LEU A 145 -5.43 17.05 -3.52
C LEU A 145 -6.82 17.15 -2.90
N TYR A 146 -7.68 16.19 -3.22
CA TYR A 146 -9.06 16.13 -2.74
C TYR A 146 -9.22 15.09 -1.62
N LEU A 147 -10.28 15.31 -0.81
CA LEU A 147 -10.80 14.37 0.17
C LEU A 147 -12.24 14.03 -0.17
N THR A 148 -12.57 12.75 -0.12
CA THR A 148 -13.93 12.24 -0.10
C THR A 148 -14.13 11.42 1.16
N THR A 149 -15.22 11.64 1.90
CA THR A 149 -15.56 10.88 3.11
C THR A 149 -16.66 9.88 2.79
N ILE A 150 -16.46 8.64 3.20
CA ILE A 150 -17.36 7.51 2.94
C ILE A 150 -17.91 6.98 4.27
N ASP A 151 -19.22 6.75 4.31
CA ASP A 151 -19.94 6.13 5.42
C ASP A 151 -20.55 4.79 4.94
N MET A 152 -20.04 3.68 5.48
CA MET A 152 -20.48 2.33 5.12
C MET A 152 -21.84 1.96 5.70
N SER A 153 -22.41 2.75 6.61
CA SER A 153 -23.76 2.51 7.14
C SER A 153 -24.88 2.87 6.17
N LEU A 154 -24.55 3.64 5.13
CA LEU A 154 -25.51 4.08 4.10
C LEU A 154 -25.82 2.94 3.12
N ASP A 155 -26.90 3.12 2.38
CA ASP A 155 -27.33 2.21 1.29
C ASP A 155 -27.37 0.73 1.73
N SER A 156 -27.95 0.47 2.90
CA SER A 156 -28.08 -0.88 3.47
C SER A 156 -26.73 -1.61 3.68
N GLY A 157 -25.64 -0.85 3.93
CA GLY A 157 -24.32 -1.39 4.16
C GLY A 157 -23.40 -1.39 2.92
N LEU A 158 -23.90 -0.92 1.77
CA LEU A 158 -23.09 -0.77 0.55
C LEU A 158 -22.29 0.52 0.53
N GLY A 159 -22.56 1.43 1.47
CA GLY A 159 -21.83 2.67 1.64
C GLY A 159 -22.30 3.83 0.78
N GLY A 160 -21.83 5.03 1.13
CA GLY A 160 -22.12 6.24 0.41
C GLY A 160 -21.13 7.37 0.69
N ALA A 161 -20.84 8.20 -0.31
CA ALA A 161 -20.02 9.39 -0.13
C ALA A 161 -20.85 10.52 0.54
N VAL A 162 -20.49 10.88 1.78
CA VAL A 162 -21.16 11.91 2.58
C VAL A 162 -20.61 13.32 2.33
N SER A 163 -19.32 13.42 1.96
CA SER A 163 -18.70 14.62 1.37
C SER A 163 -17.79 14.18 0.24
N LYS A 164 -17.67 14.98 -0.81
CA LYS A 164 -16.93 14.61 -2.00
C LYS A 164 -16.16 15.78 -2.60
N ASN A 165 -14.93 15.50 -3.09
CA ASN A 165 -14.06 16.48 -3.72
C ASN A 165 -13.79 17.72 -2.83
N GLU A 166 -13.68 17.53 -1.52
CA GLU A 166 -13.24 18.59 -0.62
C GLU A 166 -11.77 18.90 -0.88
N VAL A 167 -11.44 20.14 -1.20
CA VAL A 167 -10.08 20.55 -1.53
C VAL A 167 -9.25 20.65 -0.25
N LEU A 168 -8.28 19.77 -0.07
CA LEU A 168 -7.30 19.84 1.02
C LEU A 168 -6.11 20.72 0.67
N ILE A 169 -5.60 20.58 -0.56
CA ILE A 169 -4.47 21.35 -1.08
C ILE A 169 -4.85 21.85 -2.46
N ALA A 170 -4.65 23.15 -2.71
CA ALA A 170 -4.67 23.77 -4.02
C ALA A 170 -3.28 24.32 -4.29
N ASP A 171 -2.47 23.59 -5.10
CA ASP A 171 -1.09 23.93 -5.42
C ASP A 171 -0.70 23.20 -6.73
N THR A 172 0.50 23.46 -7.24
CA THR A 172 1.06 22.71 -8.36
C THR A 172 1.72 21.44 -7.84
N LEU A 173 1.03 20.30 -7.96
CA LEU A 173 1.46 19.00 -7.43
C LEU A 173 1.96 18.09 -8.55
N ASN A 174 2.86 17.17 -8.23
CA ASN A 174 3.08 16.00 -9.07
C ASN A 174 1.82 15.14 -9.09
N GLU A 175 1.56 14.50 -10.22
CA GLU A 175 0.47 13.54 -10.31
C GLU A 175 0.71 12.33 -9.39
N GLY A 176 -0.34 11.86 -8.75
CA GLY A 176 -0.30 10.64 -7.93
C GLY A 176 0.67 10.68 -6.76
N ARG A 177 1.30 9.54 -6.47
CA ARG A 177 2.25 9.32 -5.35
C ARG A 177 1.70 9.77 -4.00
N ILE A 178 0.37 9.68 -3.84
CA ILE A 178 -0.29 9.93 -2.56
C ILE A 178 0.05 8.75 -1.66
N THR A 179 0.78 9.01 -0.57
CA THR A 179 1.26 7.95 0.34
C THR A 179 0.85 8.23 1.77
N ALA A 180 0.75 7.18 2.59
CA ALA A 180 0.48 7.33 4.01
C ALA A 180 1.31 6.36 4.87
N VAL A 181 1.49 6.76 6.12
CA VAL A 181 2.08 5.92 7.17
C VAL A 181 1.41 6.21 8.50
N ARG A 182 1.31 5.20 9.36
CA ARG A 182 0.79 5.37 10.73
C ARG A 182 1.67 6.31 11.54
N HIS A 183 1.04 7.29 12.19
CA HIS A 183 1.67 8.11 13.20
C HIS A 183 2.24 7.25 14.34
N ALA A 184 3.25 7.74 15.06
CA ALA A 184 3.88 6.99 16.16
C ALA A 184 2.93 6.63 17.31
N ASN A 185 1.75 7.26 17.40
CA ASN A 185 0.72 6.87 18.36
C ASN A 185 -0.07 5.60 17.95
N GLY A 186 0.16 5.04 16.75
CA GLY A 186 -0.48 3.83 16.25
C GLY A 186 -1.94 3.98 15.81
N ARG A 187 -2.54 5.16 15.99
CA ARG A 187 -3.94 5.46 15.65
C ARG A 187 -4.07 6.36 14.43
N ASP A 188 -3.38 7.49 14.46
CA ASP A 188 -3.47 8.56 13.48
C ASP A 188 -2.62 8.23 12.24
N TRP A 189 -2.73 9.05 11.17
CA TRP A 189 -1.98 8.86 9.95
C TRP A 189 -1.30 10.14 9.51
N TRP A 190 -0.11 10.00 8.97
CA TRP A 190 0.52 10.97 8.10
C TRP A 190 0.18 10.67 6.65
N VAL A 191 -0.18 11.69 5.87
CA VAL A 191 -0.40 11.60 4.42
C VAL A 191 0.49 12.62 3.73
N PHE A 192 1.08 12.20 2.61
CA PHE A 192 2.03 13.01 1.84
C PHE A 192 1.64 13.11 0.38
N CYS A 193 1.89 14.30 -0.21
CA CYS A 193 2.00 14.52 -1.63
C CYS A 193 3.13 15.53 -1.90
N PHE A 194 3.56 15.63 -3.15
CA PHE A 194 4.76 16.36 -3.52
C PHE A 194 4.42 17.57 -4.40
N LYS A 195 5.03 18.74 -4.10
CA LYS A 195 4.90 19.94 -4.92
C LYS A 195 5.86 19.86 -6.10
N ALA A 196 5.35 19.92 -7.31
CA ALA A 196 6.10 19.85 -8.55
C ALA A 196 7.09 21.04 -8.70
N ASN A 197 8.20 20.79 -9.38
CA ASN A 197 9.28 21.75 -9.61
C ASN A 197 9.92 22.31 -8.33
N THR A 198 9.83 21.57 -7.24
CA THR A 198 10.41 21.93 -5.93
C THR A 198 11.01 20.70 -5.24
N ASN A 199 11.44 20.86 -4.00
CA ASN A 199 11.74 19.77 -3.06
C ASN A 199 10.80 19.80 -1.86
N ILE A 200 9.54 20.21 -2.06
CA ILE A 200 8.56 20.40 -0.99
C ILE A 200 7.62 19.21 -0.94
N HIS A 201 7.58 18.58 0.23
CA HIS A 201 6.59 17.59 0.62
C HIS A 201 5.48 18.26 1.44
N HIS A 202 4.23 18.19 0.97
CA HIS A 202 3.07 18.58 1.75
C HIS A 202 2.77 17.45 2.73
N ARG A 203 2.45 17.82 3.97
CA ARG A 203 2.21 16.91 5.08
C ARG A 203 0.82 17.14 5.66
N LEU A 204 0.01 16.10 5.72
CA LEU A 204 -1.33 16.12 6.31
C LEU A 204 -1.37 15.15 7.50
N LEU A 205 -2.12 15.52 8.53
CA LEU A 205 -2.37 14.69 9.69
C LEU A 205 -3.86 14.30 9.73
N VAL A 206 -4.11 12.99 9.81
CA VAL A 206 -5.44 12.40 9.92
C VAL A 206 -5.64 11.93 11.35
N THR A 207 -6.66 12.47 12.03
CA THR A 207 -6.99 12.17 13.41
C THR A 207 -8.48 11.83 13.55
N PRO A 208 -9.00 11.41 14.70
CA PRO A 208 -10.44 11.25 14.91
C PRO A 208 -11.25 12.50 14.60
N SER A 209 -10.67 13.70 14.80
CA SER A 209 -11.34 14.98 14.54
C SER A 209 -11.36 15.36 13.06
N GLY A 210 -10.63 14.67 12.20
CA GLY A 210 -10.60 14.93 10.77
C GLY A 210 -9.19 15.00 10.17
N VAL A 211 -9.10 15.58 8.98
CA VAL A 211 -7.87 15.77 8.22
C VAL A 211 -7.44 17.24 8.33
N SER A 212 -6.18 17.48 8.59
CA SER A 212 -5.60 18.83 8.63
C SER A 212 -4.30 18.89 7.84
N VAL A 213 -4.09 19.99 7.12
CA VAL A 213 -2.78 20.29 6.52
C VAL A 213 -1.83 20.71 7.64
N ASN A 214 -0.82 19.87 7.90
CA ASN A 214 0.14 20.05 8.99
C ASN A 214 1.46 20.71 8.50
N GLY A 215 1.36 21.57 7.47
CA GLY A 215 2.49 22.25 6.88
C GLY A 215 3.17 21.47 5.78
N ASN A 216 4.37 21.92 5.44
CA ASN A 216 5.21 21.31 4.41
C ASN A 216 6.67 21.26 4.88
N GLN A 217 7.48 20.47 4.17
CA GLN A 217 8.91 20.37 4.42
C GLN A 217 9.67 20.42 3.09
N ALA A 218 10.63 21.33 2.98
CA ALA A 218 11.58 21.39 1.88
C ALA A 218 12.81 20.54 2.25
N ILE A 219 13.01 19.41 1.55
CA ILE A 219 14.13 18.50 1.79
C ILE A 219 14.42 17.68 0.53
N GLY A 220 15.67 17.25 0.36
CA GLY A 220 16.11 16.50 -0.82
C GLY A 220 16.33 17.41 -2.03
N VAL A 221 16.23 16.86 -3.23
CA VAL A 221 16.48 17.56 -4.49
C VAL A 221 15.18 18.06 -5.12
N VAL A 222 15.30 19.09 -5.96
CA VAL A 222 14.17 19.62 -6.74
C VAL A 222 13.78 18.59 -7.80
N ARG A 223 12.48 18.27 -7.89
CA ARG A 223 11.92 17.32 -8.86
C ARG A 223 11.00 18.02 -9.84
N THR A 224 11.20 17.72 -11.13
CA THR A 224 10.25 18.07 -12.18
C THR A 224 9.05 17.11 -12.17
N PRO A 225 7.90 17.50 -12.73
CA PRO A 225 6.77 16.60 -12.91
C PRO A 225 7.16 15.37 -13.72
N ASP A 226 6.78 14.21 -13.24
CA ASP A 226 7.12 12.93 -13.83
C ASP A 226 6.23 11.78 -13.33
N HIS A 227 6.49 10.58 -13.87
CA HIS A 227 5.86 9.33 -13.42
C HIS A 227 6.77 8.57 -12.46
N GLY A 228 6.20 7.74 -11.60
CA GLY A 228 6.93 6.90 -10.68
C GLY A 228 6.07 6.45 -9.50
N GLN A 229 6.73 6.10 -8.43
CA GLN A 229 6.09 5.57 -7.23
C GLN A 229 6.78 6.08 -5.98
N ALA A 230 6.05 6.11 -4.86
CA ALA A 230 6.61 6.41 -3.55
C ALA A 230 6.05 5.43 -2.51
N CYS A 231 6.86 5.03 -1.52
CA CYS A 231 6.38 4.19 -0.44
C CYS A 231 7.15 4.39 0.87
N PHE A 232 6.54 4.01 1.97
CA PHE A 232 7.20 3.88 3.25
C PHE A 232 7.71 2.45 3.45
N SER A 233 8.79 2.29 4.24
CA SER A 233 9.21 0.98 4.73
C SER A 233 8.12 0.36 5.62
N PRO A 234 8.04 -0.97 5.76
CA PRO A 234 7.01 -1.64 6.54
C PRO A 234 6.94 -1.19 8.00
N ASP A 235 8.05 -0.77 8.61
CA ASP A 235 8.13 -0.22 9.96
C ASP A 235 7.84 1.29 10.02
N GLY A 236 7.74 1.93 8.86
CA GLY A 236 7.49 3.36 8.71
C GLY A 236 8.69 4.26 9.07
N SER A 237 9.89 3.71 9.22
CA SER A 237 11.09 4.48 9.57
C SER A 237 11.77 5.14 8.37
N ARG A 238 11.46 4.71 7.15
CA ARG A 238 12.02 5.24 5.90
C ARG A 238 10.93 5.53 4.88
N TYR A 239 11.24 6.47 4.00
CA TYR A 239 10.43 6.82 2.83
C TYR A 239 11.31 6.80 1.60
N ALA A 240 10.81 6.25 0.51
CA ALA A 240 11.47 6.25 -0.78
C ALA A 240 10.56 6.86 -1.85
N TYR A 241 11.18 7.60 -2.78
CA TYR A 241 10.52 8.29 -3.88
C TYR A 241 11.30 8.02 -5.17
N TYR A 242 10.65 7.38 -6.13
CA TYR A 242 11.21 7.13 -7.45
C TYR A 242 10.62 8.11 -8.47
N SER A 243 11.50 8.68 -9.25
CA SER A 243 11.25 9.66 -10.29
C SER A 243 11.77 9.09 -11.61
N GLY A 244 10.88 8.78 -12.54
CA GLY A 244 11.21 7.97 -13.72
C GLY A 244 11.31 8.76 -15.02
N PHE A 245 11.31 10.12 -15.03
CA PHE A 245 11.31 10.88 -16.28
C PHE A 245 12.63 11.60 -16.51
N GLY A 246 13.30 11.29 -17.60
CA GLY A 246 14.59 11.90 -17.97
C GLY A 246 15.76 11.05 -17.52
N THR A 247 16.37 11.39 -16.41
CA THR A 247 17.27 10.49 -15.68
C THR A 247 16.46 9.91 -14.51
N ALA A 248 16.35 8.60 -14.44
CA ALA A 248 15.70 7.94 -13.31
C ALA A 248 16.46 8.28 -12.02
N ASP A 249 15.73 8.71 -11.02
CA ASP A 249 16.29 9.12 -9.74
C ASP A 249 15.53 8.48 -8.58
N LEU A 250 16.28 8.08 -7.57
CA LEU A 250 15.77 7.53 -6.33
C LEU A 250 16.14 8.45 -5.17
N ASP A 251 15.15 8.87 -4.40
CA ASP A 251 15.37 9.55 -3.12
C ASP A 251 14.98 8.62 -1.98
N ILE A 252 15.81 8.57 -0.95
CA ILE A 252 15.55 7.84 0.29
C ILE A 252 15.71 8.82 1.45
N PHE A 253 14.80 8.76 2.41
CA PHE A 253 14.79 9.60 3.60
C PHE A 253 14.56 8.73 4.83
N ASP A 254 15.19 9.08 5.94
CA ASP A 254 14.72 8.63 7.24
C ASP A 254 13.46 9.39 7.62
N PHE A 255 12.55 8.76 8.36
CA PHE A 255 11.25 9.33 8.71
C PHE A 255 10.92 9.16 10.19
N ASP A 256 10.58 10.25 10.84
CA ASP A 256 10.09 10.26 12.23
C ASP A 256 8.57 10.24 12.26
N ARG A 257 8.00 9.09 12.60
CA ARG A 257 6.54 8.87 12.70
C ARG A 257 5.86 9.74 13.77
N CYS A 258 6.60 10.29 14.74
CA CYS A 258 6.05 11.16 15.78
C CYS A 258 5.86 12.59 15.26
N THR A 259 6.87 13.15 14.61
CA THR A 259 6.83 14.53 14.10
C THR A 259 6.33 14.62 12.67
N GLY A 260 6.35 13.53 11.92
CA GLY A 260 6.04 13.49 10.49
C GLY A 260 7.10 14.19 9.64
N LEU A 261 8.35 14.22 10.09
CA LEU A 261 9.45 14.89 9.39
C LEU A 261 10.40 13.87 8.77
N PHE A 262 10.87 14.22 7.58
CA PHE A 262 11.95 13.54 6.89
C PHE A 262 13.31 14.07 7.35
N SER A 263 14.34 13.21 7.32
CA SER A 263 15.74 13.58 7.58
C SER A 263 16.68 12.77 6.68
N ASP A 264 17.95 13.08 6.72
CA ASP A 264 19.04 12.32 6.11
C ASP A 264 18.82 11.94 4.64
N PRO A 265 18.57 12.91 3.74
CA PRO A 265 18.23 12.63 2.35
C PRO A 265 19.40 11.97 1.60
N VAL A 266 19.14 10.84 0.97
CA VAL A 266 20.04 10.17 0.03
C VAL A 266 19.43 10.26 -1.35
N ASN A 267 20.17 10.84 -2.32
CA ASN A 267 19.78 10.88 -3.72
C ASN A 267 20.70 9.99 -4.55
N ILE A 268 20.09 9.16 -5.39
CA ILE A 268 20.76 8.19 -6.27
C ILE A 268 20.25 8.41 -7.68
N THR A 269 21.14 8.75 -8.60
CA THR A 269 20.83 8.79 -10.03
C THR A 269 21.04 7.42 -10.63
N ILE A 270 19.99 6.89 -11.30
CA ILE A 270 20.03 5.61 -12.00
C ILE A 270 20.22 5.91 -13.50
N ASP A 271 21.41 5.61 -14.01
CA ASP A 271 21.78 5.92 -15.41
C ASP A 271 21.28 4.83 -16.37
N ASP A 272 19.97 4.73 -16.54
CA ASP A 272 19.35 3.74 -17.44
C ASP A 272 18.39 4.34 -18.49
N SER A 273 18.23 5.65 -18.52
CA SER A 273 17.41 6.39 -19.50
C SER A 273 15.94 5.94 -19.60
N ASN A 274 15.40 5.32 -18.55
CA ASN A 274 14.03 4.83 -18.51
C ASN A 274 13.07 5.91 -17.98
N SER A 275 11.79 5.78 -18.34
CA SER A 275 10.79 6.82 -18.06
C SER A 275 9.62 6.37 -17.19
N LEU A 276 9.60 5.11 -16.79
CA LEU A 276 8.56 4.50 -15.96
C LEU A 276 9.22 3.60 -14.92
N GLY A 277 8.45 3.20 -13.91
CA GLY A 277 8.91 2.25 -12.93
C GLY A 277 8.28 2.46 -11.57
N GLY A 278 8.74 1.66 -10.64
CA GLY A 278 8.23 1.66 -9.28
C GLY A 278 9.25 1.22 -8.26
N LEU A 279 8.80 1.11 -7.01
CA LEU A 279 9.64 0.67 -5.92
C LEU A 279 8.84 -0.02 -4.81
N ALA A 280 9.51 -0.93 -4.09
CA ALA A 280 8.96 -1.56 -2.90
C ALA A 280 10.08 -1.92 -1.92
N PHE A 281 9.84 -1.72 -0.64
CA PHE A 281 10.72 -2.25 0.41
C PHE A 281 10.47 -3.73 0.64
N SER A 282 11.53 -4.44 1.02
CA SER A 282 11.42 -5.81 1.54
C SER A 282 10.62 -5.85 2.85
N PRO A 283 10.05 -7.02 3.24
CA PRO A 283 9.29 -7.17 4.48
C PRO A 283 10.02 -6.69 5.73
N ASN A 284 11.34 -6.91 5.83
CA ASN A 284 12.15 -6.47 6.96
C ASN A 284 12.59 -4.99 6.87
N GLY A 285 12.22 -4.27 5.79
CA GLY A 285 12.55 -2.86 5.58
C GLY A 285 13.99 -2.58 5.14
N ARG A 286 14.87 -3.61 5.07
CA ARG A 286 16.29 -3.43 4.78
C ARG A 286 16.57 -3.20 3.31
N PHE A 287 15.97 -4.00 2.42
CA PHE A 287 16.22 -3.88 0.99
C PHE A 287 15.13 -3.07 0.31
N LEU A 288 15.56 -2.15 -0.54
CA LEU A 288 14.67 -1.40 -1.43
C LEU A 288 14.89 -1.91 -2.86
N TYR A 289 13.82 -2.34 -3.50
CA TYR A 289 13.80 -2.74 -4.89
C TYR A 289 13.27 -1.59 -5.74
N VAL A 290 13.95 -1.33 -6.84
CA VAL A 290 13.54 -0.35 -7.85
C VAL A 290 13.39 -1.08 -9.17
N SER A 291 12.21 -1.02 -9.75
CA SER A 291 11.93 -1.46 -11.12
C SER A 291 11.97 -0.26 -12.05
N SER A 292 12.73 -0.37 -13.12
CA SER A 292 12.98 0.71 -14.06
C SER A 292 12.87 0.18 -15.48
N VAL A 293 11.71 0.16 -16.06
CA VAL A 293 11.30 -0.39 -17.36
C VAL A 293 12.02 -1.68 -17.79
N LEU A 294 13.35 -1.63 -17.99
CA LEU A 294 14.15 -2.76 -18.46
C LEU A 294 14.94 -3.46 -17.36
N ASP A 295 15.08 -2.84 -16.19
CA ASP A 295 15.98 -3.31 -15.16
C ASP A 295 15.32 -3.33 -13.79
N VAL A 296 15.78 -4.21 -12.91
CA VAL A 296 15.43 -4.26 -11.49
C VAL A 296 16.70 -4.20 -10.66
N TYR A 297 16.72 -3.27 -9.72
CA TYR A 297 17.84 -3.03 -8.82
C TYR A 297 17.43 -3.30 -7.36
N GLN A 298 18.38 -3.72 -6.54
CA GLN A 298 18.24 -3.83 -5.08
C GLN A 298 19.26 -2.92 -4.42
N TYR A 299 18.83 -2.14 -3.44
CA TYR A 299 19.67 -1.31 -2.57
C TYR A 299 19.56 -1.79 -1.13
N ASP A 300 20.69 -1.87 -0.40
CA ASP A 300 20.72 -2.13 1.04
C ASP A 300 20.63 -0.78 1.77
N THR A 301 19.47 -0.46 2.31
CA THR A 301 19.23 0.83 2.98
C THR A 301 19.88 0.93 4.36
N GLU A 302 20.48 -0.16 4.88
CA GLU A 302 21.30 -0.17 6.09
C GLU A 302 22.79 -0.02 5.80
N ALA A 303 23.18 -0.03 4.52
CA ALA A 303 24.58 0.17 4.15
C ALA A 303 25.05 1.59 4.44
N SER A 304 26.32 1.75 4.85
CA SER A 304 26.91 3.08 5.03
C SER A 304 27.05 3.88 3.73
N ASP A 305 27.06 3.20 2.59
CA ASP A 305 26.96 3.75 1.24
C ASP A 305 25.81 3.04 0.51
N ILE A 306 24.62 3.59 0.64
CA ILE A 306 23.41 3.01 0.02
C ILE A 306 23.55 2.96 -1.50
N ALA A 307 24.04 4.03 -2.12
CA ALA A 307 24.22 4.08 -3.58
C ALA A 307 25.22 3.02 -4.07
N GLY A 308 26.33 2.84 -3.35
CA GLY A 308 27.35 1.81 -3.65
C GLY A 308 26.90 0.38 -3.34
N SER A 309 25.80 0.20 -2.60
CA SER A 309 25.25 -1.14 -2.30
C SER A 309 24.41 -1.73 -3.43
N MET A 310 24.18 -0.98 -4.50
CA MET A 310 23.34 -1.38 -5.64
C MET A 310 23.75 -2.73 -6.21
N VAL A 311 22.76 -3.62 -6.33
CA VAL A 311 22.88 -4.89 -7.04
C VAL A 311 21.87 -4.92 -8.18
N HIS A 312 22.34 -5.18 -9.38
CA HIS A 312 21.49 -5.44 -10.54
C HIS A 312 20.86 -6.82 -10.41
N ILE A 313 19.54 -6.89 -10.28
CA ILE A 313 18.80 -8.12 -9.99
C ILE A 313 18.34 -8.80 -11.29
N ALA A 314 17.80 -8.03 -12.22
CA ALA A 314 17.31 -8.58 -13.47
C ALA A 314 17.34 -7.52 -14.59
N HIS A 315 17.55 -7.98 -15.80
CA HIS A 315 17.28 -7.27 -17.04
C HIS A 315 16.10 -7.94 -17.75
N TRP A 316 15.22 -7.16 -18.37
CA TRP A 316 14.08 -7.67 -19.13
C TRP A 316 14.54 -8.63 -20.23
N ASP A 317 13.93 -9.80 -20.26
CA ASP A 317 14.32 -10.92 -21.14
C ASP A 317 13.77 -10.82 -22.57
N SER A 318 13.21 -9.66 -22.93
CA SER A 318 12.59 -9.39 -24.24
C SER A 318 11.35 -10.23 -24.56
N THR A 319 10.64 -10.69 -23.53
CA THR A 319 9.37 -11.41 -23.71
C THR A 319 8.22 -10.45 -24.00
N TYR A 320 7.36 -10.84 -24.94
CA TYR A 320 6.13 -10.14 -25.29
C TYR A 320 4.91 -11.02 -25.03
N SER A 321 3.79 -10.41 -24.68
CA SER A 321 2.51 -11.11 -24.65
C SER A 321 2.14 -11.56 -26.05
N PRO A 322 1.42 -12.70 -26.21
CA PRO A 322 1.21 -13.28 -27.55
C PRO A 322 0.24 -12.49 -28.42
N SER A 323 -0.75 -11.78 -27.82
CA SER A 323 -1.75 -11.05 -28.60
C SER A 323 -2.54 -10.08 -27.70
N PRO A 324 -2.43 -8.75 -27.90
CA PRO A 324 -1.43 -8.08 -28.74
C PRO A 324 -0.01 -8.29 -28.17
N PRO A 325 1.02 -8.12 -29.00
CA PRO A 325 2.40 -8.35 -28.58
C PRO A 325 2.95 -7.17 -27.76
N PHE A 326 2.43 -6.97 -26.57
CA PHE A 326 2.93 -5.95 -25.62
C PHE A 326 4.15 -6.47 -24.87
N ALA A 327 5.16 -5.61 -24.72
CA ALA A 327 6.35 -5.92 -23.94
C ALA A 327 5.98 -6.11 -22.46
N THR A 328 6.54 -7.13 -21.84
CA THR A 328 6.35 -7.42 -20.40
C THR A 328 7.45 -6.78 -19.57
N VAL A 329 7.66 -5.47 -19.76
CA VAL A 329 8.68 -4.69 -19.04
C VAL A 329 8.30 -4.52 -17.57
N PHE A 330 9.23 -4.04 -16.74
CA PHE A 330 8.97 -3.79 -15.32
C PHE A 330 8.34 -2.41 -15.11
N ASP A 331 7.35 -2.33 -14.23
CA ASP A 331 6.71 -1.07 -13.86
C ASP A 331 6.51 -1.00 -12.32
N ILE A 332 5.39 -0.51 -11.85
CA ILE A 332 5.12 -0.36 -10.41
C ILE A 332 5.30 -1.68 -9.65
N ALA A 333 5.76 -1.56 -8.41
CA ALA A 333 6.03 -2.68 -7.52
C ALA A 333 5.25 -2.53 -6.21
N GLN A 334 4.83 -3.64 -5.62
CA GLN A 334 4.09 -3.63 -4.36
C GLN A 334 4.48 -4.84 -3.50
N LEU A 335 4.76 -4.57 -2.23
CA LEU A 335 4.88 -5.61 -1.21
C LEU A 335 3.49 -6.16 -0.89
N ALA A 336 3.33 -7.47 -1.03
CA ALA A 336 2.05 -8.15 -0.81
C ALA A 336 1.94 -8.76 0.60
N PRO A 337 0.71 -9.10 1.03
CA PRO A 337 0.47 -9.74 2.33
C PRO A 337 1.18 -11.07 2.53
N ASP A 338 1.52 -11.80 1.46
CA ASP A 338 2.31 -13.05 1.51
C ASP A 338 3.82 -12.83 1.70
N GLY A 339 4.25 -11.56 1.81
CA GLY A 339 5.65 -11.17 2.02
C GLY A 339 6.51 -11.16 0.76
N LYS A 340 5.92 -11.36 -0.42
CA LYS A 340 6.62 -11.22 -1.70
C LYS A 340 6.39 -9.84 -2.30
N ILE A 341 7.24 -9.46 -3.25
CA ILE A 341 7.05 -8.25 -4.04
C ILE A 341 6.58 -8.66 -5.42
N TYR A 342 5.43 -8.09 -5.84
CA TYR A 342 4.89 -8.24 -7.18
C TYR A 342 5.18 -7.00 -8.00
N ILE A 343 5.62 -7.20 -9.24
CA ILE A 343 5.95 -6.11 -10.17
C ILE A 343 5.03 -6.25 -11.37
N GLY A 344 4.27 -5.19 -11.65
CA GLY A 344 3.43 -5.09 -12.83
C GLY A 344 4.25 -4.97 -14.10
N THR A 345 3.62 -5.24 -15.23
CA THR A 345 4.19 -4.91 -16.53
C THR A 345 3.73 -3.52 -16.97
N GLY A 346 4.54 -2.78 -17.68
CA GLY A 346 4.19 -1.45 -18.18
C GLY A 346 3.09 -1.42 -19.24
N ASN A 347 2.47 -2.57 -19.52
CA ASN A 347 1.43 -2.77 -20.51
C ASN A 347 0.36 -3.75 -20.01
N GLY A 348 -0.80 -3.77 -20.66
CA GLY A 348 -1.83 -4.78 -20.43
C GLY A 348 -1.36 -6.16 -20.92
N THR A 349 -0.91 -6.99 -20.00
CA THR A 349 -0.44 -8.35 -20.29
C THR A 349 -1.08 -9.37 -19.34
N GLN A 350 -0.94 -10.65 -19.64
CA GLN A 350 -1.36 -11.75 -18.78
C GLN A 350 -0.19 -12.27 -17.93
N ARG A 351 0.72 -11.40 -17.54
CA ARG A 351 1.91 -11.75 -16.75
C ARG A 351 2.23 -10.69 -15.73
N MET A 352 2.75 -11.12 -14.59
CA MET A 352 3.44 -10.27 -13.62
C MET A 352 4.75 -10.92 -13.22
N HIS A 353 5.67 -10.12 -12.70
CA HIS A 353 6.93 -10.59 -12.14
C HIS A 353 6.81 -10.70 -10.63
N VAL A 354 7.66 -11.53 -10.00
CA VAL A 354 7.63 -11.73 -8.55
C VAL A 354 9.03 -11.88 -7.98
N ILE A 355 9.27 -11.23 -6.84
CA ILE A 355 10.44 -11.44 -5.99
C ILE A 355 9.99 -12.30 -4.82
N ASN A 356 10.46 -13.55 -4.76
CA ASN A 356 9.96 -14.55 -3.82
C ASN A 356 10.56 -14.42 -2.41
N ASN A 357 11.81 -13.95 -2.30
CA ASN A 357 12.53 -13.84 -1.03
C ASN A 357 13.12 -12.42 -0.89
N PRO A 358 12.30 -11.37 -0.80
CA PRO A 358 12.81 -9.99 -0.87
C PRO A 358 13.72 -9.60 0.29
N ASP A 359 13.72 -10.34 1.39
CA ASP A 359 14.64 -10.14 2.53
C ASP A 359 16.06 -10.71 2.26
N ALA A 360 16.26 -11.37 1.14
CA ALA A 360 17.55 -11.96 0.80
C ALA A 360 18.40 -11.01 -0.09
N PRO A 361 19.72 -10.91 0.15
CA PRO A 361 20.60 -10.03 -0.61
C PRO A 361 20.86 -10.55 -2.04
N GLY A 362 20.93 -9.62 -2.99
CA GLY A 362 21.29 -9.88 -4.36
C GLY A 362 20.39 -10.93 -5.01
N LEU A 363 20.96 -11.80 -5.84
CA LEU A 363 20.21 -12.82 -6.57
C LEU A 363 19.54 -13.88 -5.69
N ALA A 364 19.89 -13.97 -4.42
CA ALA A 364 19.21 -14.84 -3.45
C ALA A 364 17.76 -14.37 -3.17
N CYS A 365 17.39 -13.14 -3.54
CA CYS A 365 16.01 -12.65 -3.50
C CYS A 365 15.06 -13.47 -4.38
N ASN A 366 15.59 -14.29 -5.30
CA ASN A 366 14.83 -15.17 -6.17
C ASN A 366 13.74 -14.44 -6.95
N MET A 367 14.15 -13.42 -7.71
CA MET A 367 13.25 -12.78 -8.67
C MET A 367 12.97 -13.71 -9.85
N VAL A 368 11.70 -13.83 -10.22
CA VAL A 368 11.23 -14.62 -11.35
C VAL A 368 10.46 -13.72 -12.31
N GLN A 369 11.00 -13.51 -13.50
CA GLN A 369 10.27 -12.82 -14.57
C GLN A 369 9.11 -13.70 -15.02
N HIS A 370 7.92 -13.08 -15.25
CA HIS A 370 6.70 -13.79 -15.67
C HIS A 370 6.26 -14.92 -14.72
N GLY A 371 6.69 -14.84 -13.44
CA GLY A 371 6.40 -15.88 -12.45
C GLY A 371 4.92 -16.02 -12.10
N ILE A 372 4.11 -15.03 -12.45
CA ILE A 372 2.66 -15.03 -12.22
C ILE A 372 1.95 -15.02 -13.57
N GLU A 373 1.11 -16.03 -13.80
CA GLU A 373 0.22 -16.11 -14.95
C GLU A 373 -1.17 -15.62 -14.58
N LEU A 374 -1.69 -14.68 -15.38
CA LEU A 374 -3.00 -14.06 -15.16
C LEU A 374 -4.01 -14.56 -16.19
N PRO A 375 -5.26 -14.83 -15.79
CA PRO A 375 -6.30 -15.31 -16.71
C PRO A 375 -6.80 -14.22 -17.69
N ARG A 376 -6.56 -12.93 -17.35
CA ARG A 376 -6.98 -11.75 -18.11
C ARG A 376 -5.82 -10.77 -18.23
N TYR A 377 -5.99 -9.77 -19.11
CA TYR A 377 -5.08 -8.64 -19.17
C TYR A 377 -5.15 -7.84 -17.87
N TYR A 378 -3.99 -7.56 -17.34
CA TYR A 378 -3.81 -6.74 -16.15
C TYR A 378 -2.95 -5.54 -16.56
N SER A 379 -3.52 -4.36 -16.51
CA SER A 379 -2.76 -3.14 -16.71
C SER A 379 -1.88 -2.87 -15.48
N ASN A 380 -1.15 -1.77 -15.45
CA ASN A 380 -0.22 -1.40 -14.37
C ASN A 380 -0.95 -0.98 -13.06
N SER A 381 -2.01 -1.66 -12.69
CA SER A 381 -2.92 -1.25 -11.61
C SER A 381 -2.68 -2.04 -10.33
N LEU A 382 -1.53 -1.85 -9.68
CA LEU A 382 -1.37 -2.35 -8.31
C LEU A 382 -2.07 -1.42 -7.31
N PRO A 383 -2.75 -1.96 -6.29
CA PRO A 383 -3.45 -1.13 -5.32
C PRO A 383 -2.49 -0.31 -4.47
N ASN A 384 -2.86 0.93 -4.14
CA ASN A 384 -2.08 1.80 -3.27
C ASN A 384 -2.43 1.53 -1.80
N HIS A 385 -1.89 0.45 -1.23
CA HIS A 385 -2.12 0.06 0.15
C HIS A 385 -0.95 0.50 1.05
N PRO A 386 -1.19 1.37 2.05
CA PRO A 386 -0.23 1.61 3.12
C PRO A 386 -0.19 0.42 4.08
N ASN A 387 0.80 0.38 4.99
CA ASN A 387 0.75 -0.59 6.07
C ASN A 387 -0.34 -0.23 7.09
N TYR A 388 -1.52 -0.84 6.96
CA TYR A 388 -2.67 -0.64 7.85
C TYR A 388 -2.43 -1.16 9.28
N PHE A 389 -1.48 -2.07 9.47
CA PHE A 389 -1.25 -2.81 10.72
C PHE A 389 -0.14 -2.22 11.59
N LEU A 390 0.53 -1.16 11.10
CA LEU A 390 1.61 -0.54 11.84
C LEU A 390 1.08 0.10 13.14
N GLY A 391 1.53 -0.44 14.27
CA GLY A 391 1.10 -0.01 15.60
C GLY A 391 1.85 1.20 16.15
N PRO A 392 1.65 1.52 17.45
CA PRO A 392 2.38 2.58 18.10
C PRO A 392 3.89 2.29 18.14
N LEU A 393 4.69 3.35 18.06
CA LEU A 393 6.15 3.26 18.15
C LEU A 393 6.55 3.29 19.64
N ALA A 394 6.82 2.10 20.19
CA ALA A 394 7.16 1.96 21.60
C ALA A 394 8.35 2.85 22.00
N GLY A 395 8.19 3.60 23.08
CA GLY A 395 9.20 4.54 23.59
C GLY A 395 9.28 5.87 22.86
N SER A 396 8.45 6.10 21.85
CA SER A 396 8.27 7.42 21.23
C SER A 396 7.58 8.38 22.19
N PRO A 397 7.96 9.67 22.23
CA PRO A 397 7.22 10.68 22.99
C PRO A 397 5.76 10.83 22.53
N CYS A 398 5.42 10.32 21.35
CA CYS A 398 4.06 10.31 20.81
C CYS A 398 3.28 9.02 21.15
N ASP A 399 3.86 8.06 21.82
CA ASP A 399 3.21 6.84 22.29
C ASP A 399 2.28 7.12 23.50
N THR A 400 1.42 8.12 23.35
CA THR A 400 0.56 8.61 24.44
C THR A 400 -0.79 7.89 24.51
N LEU A 401 -1.14 7.13 23.47
CA LEU A 401 -2.41 6.39 23.42
C LEU A 401 -2.28 4.98 24.05
N ALA A 402 -1.07 4.50 24.25
CA ALA A 402 -0.78 3.28 24.98
C ALA A 402 -1.02 3.37 26.51
N LEU A 403 -1.78 4.38 26.96
CA LEU A 403 -2.14 4.58 28.37
C LEU A 403 -3.04 3.43 28.86
N GLY A 404 -2.41 2.39 29.37
CA GLY A 404 -3.05 1.23 30.00
C GLY A 404 -2.25 -0.07 29.91
N VAL A 405 -1.22 -0.13 29.07
CA VAL A 405 -0.34 -1.30 29.00
C VAL A 405 1.01 -0.92 29.58
N ALA A 406 1.33 -1.40 30.79
CA ALA A 406 2.66 -1.26 31.32
C ALA A 406 3.68 -1.89 30.33
N PRO A 407 4.83 -1.24 30.07
CA PRO A 407 5.86 -1.82 29.22
C PRO A 407 6.19 -3.24 29.70
N LEU A 408 6.42 -4.18 28.78
CA LEU A 408 6.95 -5.48 29.14
C LEU A 408 8.31 -5.26 29.83
N SER A 409 8.47 -5.80 31.03
CA SER A 409 9.73 -5.69 31.74
C SER A 409 10.84 -6.37 30.93
N PRO A 410 12.05 -5.77 30.83
CA PRO A 410 13.17 -6.42 30.19
C PRO A 410 13.46 -7.78 30.85
N GLY A 411 13.35 -8.88 30.08
CA GLY A 411 13.57 -10.24 30.58
C GLY A 411 12.34 -11.16 30.54
N GLU A 412 11.14 -10.66 30.33
CA GLU A 412 10.00 -11.50 29.95
C GLU A 412 10.08 -11.74 28.45
N GLY A 413 10.01 -13.00 28.01
CA GLY A 413 10.00 -13.37 26.58
C GLY A 413 8.89 -12.67 25.79
N PRO A 414 8.76 -12.87 24.46
CA PRO A 414 7.79 -12.16 23.62
C PRO A 414 6.38 -12.32 24.21
N GLY A 415 5.98 -11.37 25.03
CA GLY A 415 4.74 -11.41 25.80
C GLY A 415 3.59 -10.88 24.97
N VAL A 416 2.48 -11.62 24.98
CA VAL A 416 1.18 -11.16 24.46
C VAL A 416 0.29 -10.83 25.66
N ARG A 417 -0.32 -9.65 25.64
CA ARG A 417 -1.24 -9.19 26.71
C ARG A 417 -2.63 -8.97 26.16
N PRO A 418 -3.66 -9.70 26.65
CA PRO A 418 -5.04 -9.38 26.38
C PRO A 418 -5.53 -8.23 27.25
N TYR A 419 -6.31 -7.30 26.68
CA TYR A 419 -6.96 -6.22 27.42
C TYR A 419 -8.38 -5.99 26.89
N PRO A 420 -9.41 -5.84 27.71
CA PRO A 420 -9.41 -6.01 29.17
C PRO A 420 -9.17 -7.47 29.59
N ASN A 421 -8.65 -7.68 30.79
CA ASN A 421 -8.49 -9.00 31.36
C ASN A 421 -9.04 -9.02 32.83
N PRO A 422 -10.14 -9.72 33.15
CA PRO A 422 -10.92 -10.58 32.26
C PRO A 422 -11.73 -9.82 31.20
N SER A 423 -11.91 -10.41 30.00
CA SER A 423 -12.78 -9.90 28.96
C SER A 423 -14.18 -10.47 29.05
N LEU A 424 -15.19 -9.71 28.61
CA LEU A 424 -16.58 -10.15 28.51
C LEU A 424 -16.96 -10.59 27.07
N GLY A 425 -15.97 -10.90 26.25
CA GLY A 425 -16.11 -11.24 24.84
C GLY A 425 -14.94 -10.67 24.06
N ALA A 426 -15.12 -9.53 23.39
CA ALA A 426 -14.06 -8.86 22.65
C ALA A 426 -12.88 -8.42 23.52
N PHE A 427 -11.67 -8.63 23.05
CA PHE A 427 -10.45 -8.18 23.70
C PHE A 427 -9.37 -7.79 22.69
N THR A 428 -8.47 -6.95 23.11
CA THR A 428 -7.34 -6.51 22.30
C THR A 428 -6.08 -7.25 22.75
N LEU A 429 -5.35 -7.80 21.80
CA LEU A 429 -4.02 -8.36 22.02
C LEU A 429 -2.97 -7.30 21.66
N SER A 430 -2.06 -7.03 22.59
CA SER A 430 -0.86 -6.23 22.34
C SER A 430 0.38 -7.13 22.37
N TYR A 431 1.28 -6.97 21.40
CA TYR A 431 2.48 -7.80 21.24
C TYR A 431 3.60 -6.99 20.59
N MET A 432 4.82 -7.52 20.66
CA MET A 432 5.97 -6.88 20.02
C MET A 432 5.91 -7.08 18.49
N ALA A 433 6.11 -5.98 17.75
CA ALA A 433 6.23 -6.04 16.29
C ALA A 433 7.31 -7.04 15.86
N GLN A 434 7.00 -7.84 14.84
CA GLN A 434 7.92 -8.80 14.24
C GLN A 434 8.10 -8.49 12.76
N PRO A 435 9.29 -8.67 12.19
CA PRO A 435 9.56 -8.44 10.77
C PRO A 435 8.95 -9.50 9.84
N THR A 436 8.34 -10.52 10.40
CA THR A 436 7.68 -11.61 9.67
C THR A 436 6.25 -11.77 10.16
N VAL A 437 5.40 -12.32 9.29
CA VAL A 437 4.07 -12.74 9.68
C VAL A 437 4.18 -13.75 10.81
N GLY A 438 3.49 -13.47 11.92
CA GLY A 438 3.43 -14.33 13.09
C GLY A 438 2.13 -15.11 13.17
N GLU A 439 2.09 -16.09 14.04
CA GLU A 439 0.86 -16.82 14.42
C GLU A 439 0.71 -16.83 15.94
N LEU A 440 -0.49 -16.52 16.40
CA LEU A 440 -0.86 -16.60 17.81
C LEU A 440 -1.85 -17.75 18.00
N GLU A 441 -1.51 -18.68 18.89
CA GLU A 441 -2.44 -19.72 19.36
C GLU A 441 -2.90 -19.42 20.78
N VAL A 442 -4.22 -19.42 20.98
CA VAL A 442 -4.82 -19.40 22.31
C VAL A 442 -5.33 -20.81 22.62
N ARG A 443 -4.91 -21.34 23.77
CA ARG A 443 -5.27 -22.70 24.22
C ARG A 443 -6.05 -22.64 25.52
N ASP A 444 -7.01 -23.57 25.67
CA ASP A 444 -7.72 -23.76 26.93
C ASP A 444 -6.80 -24.43 28.00
N VAL A 445 -7.36 -24.63 29.18
CA VAL A 445 -6.62 -25.25 30.30
C VAL A 445 -6.24 -26.73 30.03
N ASP A 446 -6.91 -27.36 29.08
CA ASP A 446 -6.64 -28.74 28.64
C ASP A 446 -5.65 -28.81 27.49
N GLY A 447 -5.14 -27.66 27.03
CA GLY A 447 -4.16 -27.53 25.94
C GLY A 447 -4.75 -27.59 24.54
N ARG A 448 -6.07 -27.54 24.37
CA ARG A 448 -6.72 -27.47 23.06
C ARG A 448 -6.66 -26.07 22.51
N VAL A 449 -6.36 -25.94 21.23
CA VAL A 449 -6.38 -24.65 20.55
C VAL A 449 -7.84 -24.20 20.42
N VAL A 450 -8.16 -23.05 20.99
CA VAL A 450 -9.49 -22.43 20.95
C VAL A 450 -9.52 -21.24 19.99
N LEU A 451 -8.36 -20.68 19.66
CA LEU A 451 -8.24 -19.58 18.69
C LEU A 451 -6.86 -19.64 18.07
N ARG A 452 -6.81 -19.40 16.75
CA ARG A 452 -5.59 -19.07 16.01
C ARG A 452 -5.77 -17.75 15.31
N VAL A 453 -4.75 -16.93 15.35
CA VAL A 453 -4.74 -15.59 14.75
C VAL A 453 -3.43 -15.41 14.03
N ARG A 454 -3.50 -15.01 12.77
CA ARG A 454 -2.33 -14.52 12.03
C ARG A 454 -2.03 -13.09 12.48
N LEU A 455 -0.79 -12.84 12.85
CA LEU A 455 -0.32 -11.52 13.21
C LEU A 455 0.44 -10.95 12.02
N PRO A 456 -0.08 -9.89 11.38
CA PRO A 456 0.63 -9.26 10.26
C PRO A 456 2.03 -8.79 10.70
N GLN A 457 2.96 -8.82 9.76
CA GLN A 457 4.30 -8.29 10.02
C GLN A 457 4.21 -6.81 10.47
N TRP A 458 5.08 -6.41 11.37
CA TRP A 458 5.14 -5.07 11.97
C TRP A 458 3.88 -4.62 12.71
N SER A 459 2.88 -5.47 12.86
CA SER A 459 1.74 -5.17 13.72
C SER A 459 2.11 -5.33 15.21
N THR A 460 1.42 -4.59 16.06
CA THR A 460 1.61 -4.63 17.53
C THR A 460 0.31 -4.85 18.28
N VAL A 461 -0.82 -4.80 17.57
CA VAL A 461 -2.15 -4.89 18.15
C VAL A 461 -3.06 -5.73 17.25
N HIS A 462 -3.89 -6.55 17.84
CA HIS A 462 -4.95 -7.30 17.18
C HIS A 462 -6.21 -7.32 18.03
N GLN A 463 -7.38 -7.07 17.45
CA GLN A 463 -8.66 -7.21 18.13
C GLN A 463 -9.23 -8.61 17.92
N VAL A 464 -9.75 -9.20 18.98
CA VAL A 464 -10.43 -10.50 18.96
C VAL A 464 -11.83 -10.28 19.50
N GLU A 465 -12.83 -10.60 18.70
CA GLU A 465 -14.26 -10.52 19.05
C GLU A 465 -14.81 -11.87 19.56
#